data_13e469874475fac6f7e7c9db2c193981
#
_entry.id   13e469874475fac6f7e7c9db2c193981
#
_cell.length_a   1.000
_cell.length_b   1.000
_cell.length_c   1.000
_cell.angle_alpha   90.00
_cell.angle_beta   90.00
_cell.angle_gamma   90.00
#
_symmetry.space_group_name_H-M   'P 1'
#
loop_
_entity.id
_entity.type
_entity.pdbx_description
1 polymer ?
#
loop_
_entity_poly.entity_id
_entity_poly.type
_entity_poly.pdbx_seq_one_letter_code
_entity_poly.pdbx_strand_id
1 'polypeptide(L)'
;MYFVDPAACRVALVVANRTQLTPNALTVFSLVLGAVSAACFAMNQLVAGALAFYLSFMIDCVDGKVARLKGTGTPFGLWLDYVGDRVRVVLCAGGLAYGQYALTGDVHFIVLGAAVAVLDLFRYVNAPQMKRVREAVREGRQEPGDEHEPFEQDPFDQEPQEPQDRVALGRGPRRRSFPRRLNRFLARHRVRSHLISGIEFHAAVFVVAPLAGAWALIPLAAMSGVLLLVNEVFLVYRLWLFTRRHGAASSQESREHVLV
;
A
#
# COMPACT_ATOMS: atom_id res chain seq x y z
N MET A 1 -1.33 10.59 -4.11
CA MET A 1 0.13 10.57 -4.38
C MET A 1 0.64 11.84 -5.06
N TYR A 2 -0.03 12.41 -6.07
CA TYR A 2 0.48 13.59 -6.78
C TYR A 2 0.77 14.83 -5.93
N PHE A 3 0.09 15.01 -4.80
CA PHE A 3 0.29 16.17 -3.91
C PHE A 3 1.16 15.88 -2.70
N VAL A 4 1.16 14.66 -2.17
CA VAL A 4 1.91 14.30 -0.96
C VAL A 4 3.38 14.04 -1.27
N ASP A 5 3.68 13.31 -2.35
CA ASP A 5 5.06 12.95 -2.72
C ASP A 5 5.96 14.17 -2.98
N PRO A 6 5.57 15.18 -3.79
CA PRO A 6 6.45 16.33 -4.01
C PRO A 6 6.64 17.18 -2.75
N ALA A 7 5.61 17.29 -1.89
CA ALA A 7 5.74 17.98 -0.62
C ALA A 7 6.65 17.21 0.35
N ALA A 8 6.44 15.92 0.51
CA ALA A 8 7.26 15.04 1.34
C ALA A 8 8.73 15.00 0.88
N CYS A 9 9.01 15.01 -0.43
CA CYS A 9 10.37 15.09 -0.95
C CYS A 9 11.07 16.40 -0.57
N ARG A 10 10.38 17.54 -0.71
CA ARG A 10 10.95 18.85 -0.32
C ARG A 10 11.21 18.93 1.19
N VAL A 11 10.26 18.47 2.00
CA VAL A 11 10.40 18.42 3.45
C VAL A 11 11.54 17.46 3.84
N ALA A 12 11.64 16.28 3.23
CA ALA A 12 12.71 15.34 3.49
C ALA A 12 14.09 15.91 3.18
N LEU A 13 14.25 16.64 2.06
CA LEU A 13 15.51 17.32 1.73
C LEU A 13 15.88 18.40 2.77
N VAL A 14 14.91 19.20 3.20
CA VAL A 14 15.14 20.23 4.23
C VAL A 14 15.53 19.59 5.56
N VAL A 15 14.79 18.55 5.98
CA VAL A 15 15.06 17.82 7.23
C VAL A 15 16.42 17.13 7.17
N ALA A 16 16.75 16.45 6.05
CA ALA A 16 18.01 15.75 5.91
C ALA A 16 19.22 16.69 5.95
N ASN A 17 19.09 17.88 5.33
CA ASN A 17 20.22 18.82 5.17
C ASN A 17 20.36 19.79 6.37
N ARG A 18 19.25 20.11 7.06
CA ARG A 18 19.26 21.15 8.11
C ARG A 18 19.08 20.61 9.52
N THR A 19 18.77 19.33 9.70
CA THR A 19 18.52 18.77 11.02
C THR A 19 19.31 17.50 11.28
N GLN A 20 19.61 17.26 12.56
CA GLN A 20 20.24 16.02 13.06
C GLN A 20 19.17 14.97 13.42
N LEU A 21 17.90 15.16 13.04
CA LEU A 21 16.82 14.23 13.36
C LEU A 21 17.10 12.87 12.75
N THR A 22 16.94 11.83 13.57
CA THR A 22 17.04 10.44 13.13
C THR A 22 15.72 10.00 12.49
N PRO A 23 15.73 9.07 11.53
CA PRO A 23 14.49 8.53 10.96
C PRO A 23 13.55 7.99 12.05
N ASN A 24 14.07 7.23 13.02
CA ASN A 24 13.28 6.67 14.11
C ASN A 24 12.58 7.74 14.96
N ALA A 25 13.22 8.90 15.17
CA ALA A 25 12.60 10.01 15.88
C ALA A 25 11.43 10.62 15.09
N LEU A 26 11.53 10.67 13.75
CA LEU A 26 10.44 11.13 12.89
C LEU A 26 9.27 10.13 12.91
N THR A 27 9.55 8.82 12.87
CA THR A 27 8.53 7.77 13.00
C THR A 27 7.79 7.87 14.34
N VAL A 28 8.52 8.01 15.46
CA VAL A 28 7.88 8.22 16.77
C VAL A 28 7.04 9.48 16.79
N PHE A 29 7.53 10.58 16.23
CA PHE A 29 6.78 11.83 16.15
C PHE A 29 5.52 11.69 15.30
N SER A 30 5.59 10.99 14.18
CA SER A 30 4.41 10.67 13.34
C SER A 30 3.37 9.88 14.13
N LEU A 31 3.79 8.88 14.92
CA LEU A 31 2.91 8.07 15.76
C LEU A 31 2.23 8.89 16.88
N VAL A 32 2.97 9.75 17.55
CA VAL A 32 2.39 10.67 18.55
C VAL A 32 1.33 11.56 17.91
N LEU A 33 1.61 12.10 16.73
CA LEU A 33 0.65 12.92 16.01
C LEU A 33 -0.59 12.11 15.55
N GLY A 34 -0.38 10.83 15.20
CA GLY A 34 -1.46 9.88 14.94
C GLY A 34 -2.35 9.62 16.16
N ALA A 35 -1.73 9.49 17.35
CA ALA A 35 -2.48 9.36 18.61
C ALA A 35 -3.28 10.64 18.94
N VAL A 36 -2.71 11.82 18.68
CA VAL A 36 -3.43 13.11 18.79
C VAL A 36 -4.61 13.15 17.82
N SER A 37 -4.44 12.69 16.59
CA SER A 37 -5.54 12.57 15.63
C SER A 37 -6.68 11.69 16.16
N ALA A 38 -6.33 10.51 16.69
CA ALA A 38 -7.31 9.58 17.28
C ALA A 38 -8.07 10.21 18.45
N ALA A 39 -7.36 10.94 19.32
CA ALA A 39 -7.97 11.69 20.43
C ALA A 39 -8.92 12.80 19.92
N CYS A 40 -8.52 13.56 18.89
CA CYS A 40 -9.38 14.56 18.26
C CYS A 40 -10.65 13.93 17.68
N PHE A 41 -10.55 12.78 17.01
CA PHE A 41 -11.71 12.05 16.52
C PHE A 41 -12.60 11.57 17.65
N ALA A 42 -12.03 11.03 18.73
CA ALA A 42 -12.79 10.59 19.90
C ALA A 42 -13.53 11.75 20.60
N MET A 43 -12.97 12.95 20.55
CA MET A 43 -13.60 14.19 21.04
C MET A 43 -14.53 14.84 20.00
N ASN A 44 -14.83 14.16 18.91
CA ASN A 44 -15.67 14.63 17.80
C ASN A 44 -15.15 15.89 17.07
N GLN A 45 -13.84 16.15 17.16
CA GLN A 45 -13.15 17.23 16.46
C GLN A 45 -12.72 16.74 15.06
N LEU A 46 -13.68 16.53 14.14
CA LEU A 46 -13.44 15.87 12.85
C LEU A 46 -12.38 16.57 12.01
N VAL A 47 -12.42 17.90 11.91
CA VAL A 47 -11.47 18.69 11.11
C VAL A 47 -10.06 18.62 11.71
N ALA A 48 -9.93 18.82 13.03
CA ALA A 48 -8.65 18.74 13.70
C ALA A 48 -8.04 17.33 13.60
N GLY A 49 -8.87 16.29 13.78
CA GLY A 49 -8.47 14.90 13.61
C GLY A 49 -7.96 14.60 12.18
N ALA A 50 -8.69 15.07 11.17
CA ALA A 50 -8.30 14.89 9.76
C ALA A 50 -6.97 15.60 9.43
N LEU A 51 -6.77 16.81 9.89
CA LEU A 51 -5.53 17.56 9.69
C LEU A 51 -4.36 16.90 10.41
N ALA A 52 -4.55 16.47 11.66
CA ALA A 52 -3.54 15.77 12.44
C ALA A 52 -3.18 14.42 11.78
N PHE A 53 -4.17 13.67 11.26
CA PHE A 53 -3.91 12.44 10.51
C PHE A 53 -3.08 12.69 9.25
N TYR A 54 -3.46 13.69 8.47
CA TYR A 54 -2.75 14.05 7.25
C TYR A 54 -1.29 14.45 7.53
N LEU A 55 -1.06 15.24 8.57
CA LEU A 55 0.29 15.64 8.99
C LEU A 55 1.10 14.45 9.50
N SER A 56 0.50 13.58 10.32
CA SER A 56 1.11 12.33 10.77
C SER A 56 1.57 11.49 9.59
N PHE A 57 0.67 11.23 8.63
CA PHE A 57 0.97 10.46 7.43
C PHE A 57 2.04 11.12 6.54
N MET A 58 2.03 12.45 6.42
CA MET A 58 3.05 13.17 5.66
C MET A 58 4.44 13.03 6.29
N ILE A 59 4.56 13.14 7.62
CA ILE A 59 5.83 12.98 8.33
C ILE A 59 6.36 11.56 8.21
N ASP A 60 5.51 10.59 8.27
CA ASP A 60 5.80 9.18 8.04
C ASP A 60 6.39 8.93 6.63
N CYS A 61 5.80 9.50 5.60
CA CYS A 61 6.39 9.47 4.26
C CYS A 61 7.78 10.16 4.18
N VAL A 62 8.07 11.09 5.08
CA VAL A 62 9.36 11.81 5.14
C VAL A 62 10.44 10.96 5.77
N ASP A 63 10.16 10.20 6.85
CA ASP A 63 11.16 9.43 7.60
C ASP A 63 11.81 8.34 6.75
N GLY A 64 11.04 7.61 5.95
CA GLY A 64 11.57 6.63 4.99
C GLY A 64 12.47 7.25 3.91
N LYS A 65 12.13 8.48 3.44
CA LYS A 65 12.98 9.22 2.50
C LYS A 65 14.28 9.70 3.17
N VAL A 66 14.20 10.19 4.41
CA VAL A 66 15.38 10.61 5.19
C VAL A 66 16.28 9.42 5.50
N ALA A 67 15.71 8.25 5.84
CA ALA A 67 16.46 7.02 6.07
C ALA A 67 17.29 6.61 4.83
N ARG A 68 16.70 6.70 3.65
CA ARG A 68 17.39 6.42 2.36
C ARG A 68 18.45 7.46 2.03
N LEU A 69 18.17 8.76 2.22
CA LEU A 69 19.10 9.85 1.95
C LEU A 69 20.34 9.83 2.87
N LYS A 70 20.13 9.50 4.15
CA LYS A 70 21.22 9.45 5.15
C LYS A 70 21.90 8.08 5.24
N GLY A 71 21.36 7.03 4.63
CA GLY A 71 21.85 5.66 4.77
C GLY A 71 21.76 5.12 6.22
N THR A 72 20.86 5.66 7.05
CA THR A 72 20.76 5.39 8.50
C THR A 72 19.54 4.53 8.86
N GLY A 73 18.94 3.84 7.89
CA GLY A 73 17.84 2.91 8.14
C GLY A 73 18.27 1.76 9.06
N THR A 74 17.48 1.48 10.11
CA THR A 74 17.73 0.37 11.03
C THR A 74 16.63 -0.69 10.91
N PRO A 75 16.93 -2.00 11.17
CA PRO A 75 15.89 -3.04 11.19
C PRO A 75 14.77 -2.75 12.20
N PHE A 76 15.12 -2.16 13.34
CA PHE A 76 14.14 -1.72 14.33
C PHE A 76 13.27 -0.57 13.82
N GLY A 77 13.84 0.38 13.08
CA GLY A 77 13.10 1.47 12.45
C GLY A 77 12.09 0.96 11.44
N LEU A 78 12.46 -0.02 10.61
CA LEU A 78 11.54 -0.68 9.68
C LEU A 78 10.39 -1.39 10.40
N TRP A 79 10.68 -2.08 11.53
CA TRP A 79 9.64 -2.71 12.33
C TRP A 79 8.72 -1.68 12.98
N LEU A 80 9.29 -0.59 13.50
CA LEU A 80 8.54 0.49 14.15
C LEU A 80 7.58 1.18 13.18
N ASP A 81 8.05 1.49 11.97
CA ASP A 81 7.26 2.04 10.88
C ASP A 81 6.12 1.06 10.50
N TYR A 82 6.48 -0.19 10.25
CA TYR A 82 5.54 -1.24 9.86
C TYR A 82 4.42 -1.47 10.88
N VAL A 83 4.72 -1.57 12.16
CA VAL A 83 3.74 -1.80 13.23
C VAL A 83 3.03 -0.50 13.59
N GLY A 84 3.77 0.61 13.64
CA GLY A 84 3.25 1.92 14.00
C GLY A 84 2.14 2.39 13.09
N ASP A 85 2.29 2.19 11.79
CA ASP A 85 1.25 2.47 10.81
C ASP A 85 -0.08 1.78 11.14
N ARG A 86 -0.02 0.51 11.55
CA ARG A 86 -1.23 -0.26 11.89
C ARG A 86 -1.86 0.23 13.18
N VAL A 87 -1.03 0.49 14.19
CA VAL A 87 -1.50 1.06 15.46
C VAL A 87 -2.18 2.41 15.21
N ARG A 88 -1.60 3.28 14.40
CA ARG A 88 -2.18 4.57 14.02
C ARG A 88 -3.57 4.43 13.39
N VAL A 89 -3.69 3.54 12.39
CA VAL A 89 -4.97 3.30 11.68
C VAL A 89 -6.03 2.76 12.62
N VAL A 90 -5.70 1.78 13.45
CA VAL A 90 -6.64 1.19 14.43
C VAL A 90 -7.09 2.22 15.46
N LEU A 91 -6.17 3.01 16.00
CA LEU A 91 -6.50 4.06 16.96
C LEU A 91 -7.39 5.14 16.33
N CYS A 92 -7.09 5.60 15.12
CA CYS A 92 -7.91 6.59 14.43
C CYS A 92 -9.29 6.04 14.07
N ALA A 93 -9.40 4.78 13.61
CA ALA A 93 -10.68 4.13 13.34
C ALA A 93 -11.51 3.99 14.61
N GLY A 94 -10.89 3.56 15.71
CA GLY A 94 -11.54 3.47 17.02
C GLY A 94 -11.98 4.83 17.56
N GLY A 95 -11.11 5.84 17.47
CA GLY A 95 -11.41 7.22 17.90
C GLY A 95 -12.58 7.81 17.12
N LEU A 96 -12.57 7.66 15.78
CA LEU A 96 -13.67 8.14 14.92
C LEU A 96 -14.99 7.42 15.22
N ALA A 97 -14.96 6.11 15.37
CA ALA A 97 -16.14 5.30 15.70
C ALA A 97 -16.71 5.69 17.06
N TYR A 98 -15.86 5.77 18.08
CA TYR A 98 -16.27 6.13 19.43
C TYR A 98 -16.84 7.56 19.51
N GLY A 99 -16.16 8.54 18.91
CA GLY A 99 -16.62 9.94 18.95
C GLY A 99 -17.98 10.11 18.30
N GLN A 100 -18.21 9.49 17.15
CA GLN A 100 -19.52 9.55 16.48
C GLN A 100 -20.61 8.77 17.23
N TYR A 101 -20.28 7.58 17.75
CA TYR A 101 -21.20 6.80 18.58
C TYR A 101 -21.60 7.54 19.85
N ALA A 102 -20.65 8.15 20.56
CA ALA A 102 -20.92 8.92 21.77
C ALA A 102 -21.84 10.12 21.51
N LEU A 103 -21.78 10.70 20.31
CA LEU A 103 -22.63 11.83 19.93
C LEU A 103 -24.03 11.42 19.46
N THR A 104 -24.13 10.32 18.67
CA THR A 104 -25.35 9.94 17.96
C THR A 104 -26.09 8.76 18.58
N GLY A 105 -25.38 7.91 19.35
CA GLY A 105 -25.90 6.62 19.82
C GLY A 105 -26.01 5.54 18.71
N ASP A 106 -25.56 5.86 17.48
CA ASP A 106 -25.73 4.96 16.34
C ASP A 106 -24.57 3.95 16.26
N VAL A 107 -24.91 2.67 16.43
CA VAL A 107 -23.99 1.52 16.40
C VAL A 107 -23.31 1.34 15.03
N HIS A 108 -23.91 1.86 13.96
CA HIS A 108 -23.31 1.77 12.62
C HIS A 108 -21.92 2.39 12.55
N PHE A 109 -21.63 3.42 13.36
CA PHE A 109 -20.28 4.01 13.43
C PHE A 109 -19.26 3.05 14.07
N ILE A 110 -19.66 2.26 15.06
CA ILE A 110 -18.80 1.23 15.67
C ILE A 110 -18.49 0.13 14.65
N VAL A 111 -19.53 -0.36 13.94
CA VAL A 111 -19.37 -1.36 12.88
C VAL A 111 -18.46 -0.84 11.76
N LEU A 112 -18.63 0.43 11.36
CA LEU A 112 -17.80 1.07 10.35
C LEU A 112 -16.33 1.13 10.78
N GLY A 113 -16.04 1.58 12.00
CA GLY A 113 -14.66 1.65 12.51
C GLY A 113 -14.01 0.27 12.61
N ALA A 114 -14.75 -0.74 13.08
CA ALA A 114 -14.29 -2.12 13.10
C ALA A 114 -14.02 -2.64 11.67
N ALA A 115 -14.91 -2.38 10.72
CA ALA A 115 -14.73 -2.78 9.32
C ALA A 115 -13.51 -2.12 8.70
N VAL A 116 -13.27 -0.82 8.93
CA VAL A 116 -12.07 -0.10 8.46
C VAL A 116 -10.80 -0.74 9.01
N ALA A 117 -10.73 -1.00 10.32
CA ALA A 117 -9.58 -1.61 10.95
C ALA A 117 -9.31 -3.03 10.43
N VAL A 118 -10.35 -3.87 10.32
CA VAL A 118 -10.23 -5.25 9.83
C VAL A 118 -9.79 -5.28 8.36
N LEU A 119 -10.37 -4.44 7.49
CA LEU A 119 -9.99 -4.38 6.07
C LEU A 119 -8.54 -3.95 5.89
N ASP A 120 -8.09 -2.97 6.66
CA ASP A 120 -6.70 -2.53 6.60
C ASP A 120 -5.74 -3.63 7.08
N LEU A 121 -6.02 -4.27 8.22
CA LEU A 121 -5.21 -5.38 8.74
C LEU A 121 -5.20 -6.56 7.77
N PHE A 122 -6.35 -6.93 7.20
CA PHE A 122 -6.43 -8.00 6.20
C PHE A 122 -5.52 -7.73 5.03
N ARG A 123 -5.62 -6.54 4.43
CA ARG A 123 -4.77 -6.13 3.32
C ARG A 123 -3.29 -6.21 3.68
N TYR A 124 -2.94 -5.76 4.87
CA TYR A 124 -1.58 -5.70 5.35
C TYR A 124 -0.95 -7.08 5.60
N VAL A 125 -1.75 -8.05 6.02
CA VAL A 125 -1.34 -9.44 6.13
C VAL A 125 -1.27 -10.11 4.75
N ASN A 126 -2.24 -9.81 3.87
CA ASN A 126 -2.37 -10.46 2.58
C ASN A 126 -1.24 -10.10 1.60
N ALA A 127 -0.82 -8.84 1.55
CA ALA A 127 0.18 -8.36 0.59
C ALA A 127 1.55 -9.10 0.70
N PRO A 128 2.20 -9.22 1.88
CA PRO A 128 3.46 -9.96 2.00
C PRO A 128 3.29 -11.47 1.77
N GLN A 129 2.13 -12.06 2.10
CA GLN A 129 1.88 -13.46 1.82
C GLN A 129 1.77 -13.73 0.32
N MET A 130 1.10 -12.84 -0.42
CA MET A 130 1.05 -12.94 -1.88
C MET A 130 2.44 -12.82 -2.51
N LYS A 131 3.32 -11.98 -1.97
CA LYS A 131 4.71 -11.87 -2.40
C LYS A 131 5.48 -13.17 -2.16
N ARG A 132 5.40 -13.73 -0.95
CA ARG A 132 6.03 -15.02 -0.60
C ARG A 132 5.59 -16.17 -1.52
N VAL A 133 4.28 -16.27 -1.81
CA VAL A 133 3.77 -17.30 -2.73
C VAL A 133 4.34 -17.15 -4.13
N ARG A 134 4.47 -15.92 -4.63
CA ARG A 134 5.08 -15.67 -5.95
C ARG A 134 6.56 -16.03 -5.98
N GLU A 135 7.30 -15.66 -4.93
CA GLU A 135 8.71 -16.01 -4.78
C GLU A 135 8.89 -17.52 -4.74
N ALA A 136 8.12 -18.24 -3.92
CA ALA A 136 8.18 -19.71 -3.85
C ALA A 136 7.87 -20.40 -5.20
N VAL A 137 6.91 -19.88 -5.97
CA VAL A 137 6.60 -20.41 -7.32
C VAL A 137 7.73 -20.11 -8.31
N ARG A 138 8.45 -19.00 -8.15
CA ARG A 138 9.60 -18.66 -9.00
C ARG A 138 10.83 -19.48 -8.64
N GLU A 139 11.13 -19.65 -7.35
CA GLU A 139 12.26 -20.46 -6.85
C GLU A 139 12.11 -21.94 -7.26
N GLY A 140 10.90 -22.50 -7.19
CA GLY A 140 10.63 -23.86 -7.64
C GLY A 140 10.78 -24.10 -9.16
N ARG A 141 11.09 -23.03 -9.93
CA ARG A 141 11.33 -23.09 -11.38
C ARG A 141 12.80 -22.86 -11.75
N GLN A 142 13.63 -22.43 -10.81
CA GLN A 142 15.07 -22.29 -11.06
C GLN A 142 15.72 -23.67 -10.98
N GLU A 143 15.88 -24.34 -12.13
CA GLU A 143 16.81 -25.46 -12.26
C GLU A 143 18.26 -24.96 -12.07
N PRO A 144 19.14 -25.79 -11.49
CA PRO A 144 20.55 -25.42 -11.33
C PRO A 144 21.24 -25.45 -12.69
N GLY A 145 21.21 -24.33 -13.43
CA GLY A 145 21.84 -24.23 -14.73
C GLY A 145 21.52 -22.99 -15.56
N ASP A 146 20.46 -22.27 -15.26
CA ASP A 146 20.11 -21.09 -16.05
C ASP A 146 20.73 -19.81 -15.45
N GLU A 147 21.83 -19.35 -16.09
CA GLU A 147 22.43 -18.04 -15.89
C GLU A 147 21.39 -16.93 -16.14
N HIS A 148 21.23 -16.08 -15.17
CA HIS A 148 20.61 -14.75 -15.14
C HIS A 148 19.95 -14.24 -16.43
N GLU A 149 18.68 -14.52 -16.63
CA GLU A 149 17.85 -13.62 -17.44
C GLU A 149 17.55 -12.33 -16.64
N PRO A 150 17.66 -11.14 -17.27
CA PRO A 150 17.41 -9.89 -16.58
C PRO A 150 15.97 -9.84 -16.09
N PHE A 151 15.84 -9.60 -14.82
CA PHE A 151 14.65 -9.40 -14.04
C PHE A 151 13.59 -8.57 -14.79
N GLU A 152 12.58 -9.24 -15.33
CA GLU A 152 11.37 -8.57 -15.82
C GLU A 152 10.56 -8.18 -14.58
N GLN A 153 10.76 -6.94 -14.13
CA GLN A 153 10.09 -6.36 -12.99
C GLN A 153 8.58 -6.48 -13.17
N ASP A 154 7.93 -7.20 -12.25
CA ASP A 154 6.48 -7.23 -12.18
C ASP A 154 5.97 -5.80 -12.02
N PRO A 155 4.90 -5.40 -12.75
CA PRO A 155 4.29 -4.07 -12.60
C PRO A 155 3.80 -3.78 -11.17
N PHE A 156 3.94 -4.75 -10.27
CA PHE A 156 3.49 -4.72 -8.88
C PHE A 156 4.55 -4.27 -7.88
N ASP A 157 5.85 -4.44 -8.22
CA ASP A 157 7.00 -4.09 -7.37
C ASP A 157 7.53 -2.68 -7.66
N GLN A 158 6.84 -1.89 -8.50
CA GLN A 158 7.25 -0.52 -8.81
C GLN A 158 6.95 0.43 -7.63
N GLU A 159 7.88 0.51 -6.69
CA GLU A 159 8.28 1.81 -6.17
C GLU A 159 8.80 2.64 -7.35
N PRO A 160 8.54 3.95 -7.41
CA PRO A 160 8.90 4.79 -8.55
C PRO A 160 10.42 4.90 -8.67
N GLN A 161 11.04 4.06 -9.48
CA GLN A 161 12.41 4.25 -9.95
C GLN A 161 12.36 5.08 -11.23
N GLU A 162 13.23 6.08 -11.30
CA GLU A 162 13.45 6.95 -12.47
C GLU A 162 13.85 6.13 -13.72
N PRO A 163 13.47 6.58 -14.92
CA PRO A 163 13.74 5.85 -16.15
C PRO A 163 15.22 5.85 -16.49
N GLN A 164 15.87 4.70 -16.35
CA GLN A 164 17.15 4.46 -17.02
C GLN A 164 16.87 3.93 -18.43
N ASP A 165 17.24 4.72 -19.43
CA ASP A 165 17.24 4.37 -20.85
C ASP A 165 18.06 3.10 -21.09
N ARG A 166 17.41 1.99 -21.45
CA ARG A 166 18.06 0.82 -22.05
C ARG A 166 17.49 0.54 -23.43
N VAL A 167 18.37 0.67 -24.40
CA VAL A 167 18.19 0.35 -25.80
C VAL A 167 17.82 -1.13 -25.96
N ALA A 168 16.63 -1.42 -26.52
CA ALA A 168 16.15 -2.75 -26.79
C ALA A 168 16.58 -3.23 -28.19
N LEU A 169 17.39 -4.27 -28.25
CA LEU A 169 17.62 -5.09 -29.46
C LEU A 169 16.45 -6.07 -29.67
N GLY A 170 16.05 -6.18 -30.93
CA GLY A 170 14.80 -6.74 -31.40
C GLY A 170 14.53 -8.22 -31.11
N ARG A 171 13.25 -8.52 -30.94
CA ARG A 171 12.65 -9.86 -31.02
C ARG A 171 11.35 -9.83 -31.82
N GLY A 172 11.13 -10.87 -32.63
CA GLY A 172 10.09 -11.03 -33.64
C GLY A 172 8.63 -11.06 -33.14
N PRO A 173 7.63 -11.15 -34.04
CA PRO A 173 6.23 -10.88 -33.75
C PRO A 173 5.56 -12.02 -32.97
N ARG A 174 5.42 -11.90 -31.65
CA ARG A 174 4.54 -12.76 -30.84
C ARG A 174 3.09 -12.25 -30.89
N ARG A 175 2.14 -13.14 -31.11
CA ARG A 175 0.69 -12.89 -31.16
C ARG A 175 0.23 -12.06 -29.94
N ARG A 176 -0.32 -10.87 -30.24
CA ARG A 176 -0.78 -9.89 -29.25
C ARG A 176 -2.10 -10.33 -28.61
N SER A 177 -2.10 -10.76 -27.35
CA SER A 177 -3.33 -11.03 -26.60
C SER A 177 -3.98 -9.72 -26.11
N PHE A 178 -5.32 -9.71 -26.06
CA PHE A 178 -6.16 -8.58 -25.64
C PHE A 178 -5.75 -7.94 -24.28
N PRO A 179 -5.38 -8.72 -23.25
CA PRO A 179 -4.94 -8.14 -21.96
C PRO A 179 -3.64 -7.32 -22.04
N ARG A 180 -2.75 -7.62 -23.01
CA ARG A 180 -1.52 -6.82 -23.21
C ARG A 180 -1.80 -5.47 -23.86
N ARG A 181 -2.85 -5.34 -24.66
CA ARG A 181 -3.27 -4.06 -25.24
C ARG A 181 -3.88 -3.15 -24.16
N LEU A 182 -4.73 -3.70 -23.30
CA LEU A 182 -5.34 -2.97 -22.20
C LEU A 182 -4.28 -2.51 -21.19
N ASN A 183 -3.34 -3.37 -20.83
CA ASN A 183 -2.26 -3.02 -19.89
C ASN A 183 -1.31 -1.95 -20.47
N ARG A 184 -1.05 -1.97 -21.77
CA ARG A 184 -0.25 -0.94 -22.45
C ARG A 184 -1.00 0.38 -22.59
N PHE A 185 -2.31 0.34 -22.79
CA PHE A 185 -3.17 1.53 -22.82
C PHE A 185 -3.21 2.19 -21.43
N LEU A 186 -3.39 1.41 -20.36
CA LEU A 186 -3.38 1.87 -18.96
C LEU A 186 -2.00 2.42 -18.57
N ALA A 187 -0.92 1.76 -18.97
CA ALA A 187 0.45 2.24 -18.73
C ALA A 187 0.74 3.55 -19.48
N ARG A 188 0.25 3.70 -20.71
CA ARG A 188 0.43 4.92 -21.54
C ARG A 188 -0.31 6.13 -20.97
N HIS A 189 -1.43 5.91 -20.28
CA HIS A 189 -2.20 6.96 -19.62
C HIS A 189 -1.81 7.15 -18.14
N ARG A 190 -0.71 6.52 -17.67
CA ARG A 190 -0.27 6.53 -16.26
C ARG A 190 -1.39 6.12 -15.27
N VAL A 191 -2.41 5.42 -15.74
CA VAL A 191 -3.43 4.85 -14.87
C VAL A 191 -2.85 3.59 -14.26
N ARG A 192 -2.53 3.64 -12.97
CA ARG A 192 -2.09 2.45 -12.22
C ARG A 192 -3.17 1.39 -12.31
N SER A 193 -2.78 0.14 -12.51
CA SER A 193 -3.68 -1.02 -12.55
C SER A 193 -4.35 -1.34 -11.20
N HIS A 194 -4.09 -0.54 -10.17
CA HIS A 194 -4.74 -0.56 -8.87
C HIS A 194 -5.87 0.45 -8.84
N LEU A 195 -7.11 -0.03 -8.68
CA LEU A 195 -8.28 0.83 -8.57
C LEU A 195 -8.20 1.74 -7.33
N ILE A 196 -7.70 1.22 -6.20
CA ILE A 196 -7.44 1.99 -4.98
C ILE A 196 -6.23 1.38 -4.26
N SER A 197 -5.24 2.22 -3.93
CA SER A 197 -4.15 1.85 -3.02
C SER A 197 -4.59 2.10 -1.56
N GLY A 198 -3.86 1.50 -0.58
CA GLY A 198 -4.18 1.72 0.83
C GLY A 198 -4.07 3.18 1.27
N ILE A 199 -3.20 3.94 0.62
CA ILE A 199 -3.05 5.38 0.88
C ILE A 199 -4.33 6.13 0.53
N GLU A 200 -4.95 5.81 -0.60
CA GLU A 200 -6.21 6.42 -1.04
C GLU A 200 -7.37 6.03 -0.14
N PHE A 201 -7.38 4.78 0.35
CA PHE A 201 -8.34 4.32 1.35
C PHE A 201 -8.21 5.10 2.66
N HIS A 202 -7.00 5.23 3.22
CA HIS A 202 -6.78 6.00 4.45
C HIS A 202 -7.13 7.48 4.26
N ALA A 203 -6.76 8.07 3.12
CA ALA A 203 -7.11 9.45 2.81
C ALA A 203 -8.63 9.64 2.69
N ALA A 204 -9.35 8.70 2.07
CA ALA A 204 -10.82 8.76 1.98
C ALA A 204 -11.49 8.70 3.36
N VAL A 205 -11.05 7.76 4.22
CA VAL A 205 -11.67 7.51 5.53
C VAL A 205 -11.31 8.55 6.57
N PHE A 206 -10.01 8.92 6.68
CA PHE A 206 -9.50 9.75 7.78
C PHE A 206 -9.27 11.21 7.41
N VAL A 207 -9.35 11.57 6.12
CA VAL A 207 -9.19 12.96 5.69
C VAL A 207 -10.44 13.45 4.99
N VAL A 208 -10.82 12.84 3.87
CA VAL A 208 -11.91 13.37 3.03
C VAL A 208 -13.27 13.26 3.75
N ALA A 209 -13.59 12.09 4.30
CA ALA A 209 -14.87 11.88 4.96
C ALA A 209 -15.07 12.77 6.19
N PRO A 210 -14.11 12.92 7.14
CA PRO A 210 -14.26 13.83 8.26
C PRO A 210 -14.31 15.31 7.86
N LEU A 211 -13.57 15.73 6.82
CA LEU A 211 -13.64 17.10 6.31
C LEU A 211 -14.97 17.43 5.63
N ALA A 212 -15.60 16.44 4.98
CA ALA A 212 -16.94 16.59 4.40
C ALA A 212 -18.05 16.61 5.46
N GLY A 213 -17.76 16.18 6.69
CA GLY A 213 -18.68 16.20 7.83
C GLY A 213 -19.26 14.84 8.18
N ALA A 214 -19.96 14.78 9.33
CA ALA A 214 -20.47 13.54 9.91
C ALA A 214 -21.38 12.74 8.97
N TRP A 215 -22.18 13.39 8.14
CA TRP A 215 -23.08 12.75 7.17
C TRP A 215 -22.34 11.98 6.08
N ALA A 216 -21.11 12.36 5.76
CA ALA A 216 -20.30 11.76 4.72
C ALA A 216 -19.46 10.56 5.23
N LEU A 217 -19.30 10.39 6.54
CA LEU A 217 -18.44 9.36 7.13
C LEU A 217 -18.86 7.95 6.69
N ILE A 218 -20.12 7.59 6.89
CA ILE A 218 -20.61 6.25 6.54
C ILE A 218 -20.53 6.01 5.04
N PRO A 219 -21.11 6.85 4.14
CA PRO A 219 -21.12 6.55 2.71
C PRO A 219 -19.72 6.56 2.08
N LEU A 220 -18.84 7.50 2.44
CA LEU A 220 -17.50 7.56 1.86
C LEU A 220 -16.59 6.43 2.38
N ALA A 221 -16.65 6.13 3.68
CA ALA A 221 -15.88 5.03 4.25
C ALA A 221 -16.37 3.67 3.73
N ALA A 222 -17.68 3.45 3.65
CA ALA A 222 -18.25 2.22 3.09
C ALA A 222 -17.88 2.05 1.61
N MET A 223 -18.02 3.11 0.80
CA MET A 223 -17.66 3.08 -0.62
C MET A 223 -16.16 2.76 -0.82
N SER A 224 -15.28 3.44 -0.07
CA SER A 224 -13.85 3.19 -0.16
C SER A 224 -13.46 1.80 0.34
N GLY A 225 -14.14 1.28 1.36
CA GLY A 225 -13.98 -0.08 1.88
C GLY A 225 -14.41 -1.14 0.86
N VAL A 226 -15.55 -0.97 0.20
CA VAL A 226 -16.02 -1.88 -0.87
C VAL A 226 -15.03 -1.88 -2.04
N LEU A 227 -14.57 -0.71 -2.47
CA LEU A 227 -13.59 -0.61 -3.56
C LEU A 227 -12.25 -1.26 -3.18
N LEU A 228 -11.79 -1.11 -1.94
CA LEU A 228 -10.61 -1.79 -1.44
C LEU A 228 -10.80 -3.31 -1.43
N LEU A 229 -11.94 -3.81 -0.94
CA LEU A 229 -12.26 -5.23 -0.91
C LEU A 229 -12.29 -5.84 -2.32
N VAL A 230 -12.94 -5.17 -3.27
CA VAL A 230 -12.96 -5.60 -4.68
C VAL A 230 -11.55 -5.68 -5.25
N ASN A 231 -10.70 -4.69 -4.95
CA ASN A 231 -9.30 -4.70 -5.36
C ASN A 231 -8.55 -5.88 -4.75
N GLU A 232 -8.69 -6.16 -3.45
CA GLU A 232 -8.03 -7.29 -2.78
C GLU A 232 -8.49 -8.64 -3.35
N VAL A 233 -9.80 -8.83 -3.57
CA VAL A 233 -10.34 -10.05 -4.21
C VAL A 233 -9.76 -10.22 -5.61
N PHE A 234 -9.66 -9.14 -6.38
CA PHE A 234 -9.05 -9.19 -7.71
C PHE A 234 -7.56 -9.58 -7.66
N LEU A 235 -6.81 -9.11 -6.66
CA LEU A 235 -5.40 -9.47 -6.47
C LEU A 235 -5.24 -10.94 -6.11
N VAL A 236 -6.07 -11.46 -5.21
CA VAL A 236 -6.09 -12.88 -4.84
C VAL A 236 -6.46 -13.75 -6.05
N TYR A 237 -7.44 -13.33 -6.84
CA TYR A 237 -7.81 -14.03 -8.08
C TYR A 237 -6.66 -14.07 -9.09
N ARG A 238 -5.95 -12.95 -9.27
CA ARG A 238 -4.75 -12.91 -10.13
C ARG A 238 -3.65 -13.83 -9.62
N LEU A 239 -3.41 -13.88 -8.31
CA LEU A 239 -2.44 -14.79 -7.70
C LEU A 239 -2.83 -16.25 -7.97
N TRP A 240 -4.10 -16.61 -7.78
CA TRP A 240 -4.60 -17.95 -8.07
C TRP A 240 -4.43 -18.35 -9.54
N LEU A 241 -4.71 -17.45 -10.48
CA LEU A 241 -4.44 -17.69 -11.90
C LEU A 241 -2.95 -17.88 -12.20
N PHE A 242 -2.11 -17.11 -11.54
CA PHE A 242 -0.65 -17.22 -11.65
C PHE A 242 -0.17 -18.59 -11.17
N THR A 243 -0.57 -19.02 -9.99
CA THR A 243 -0.18 -20.34 -9.42
C THR A 243 -0.69 -21.51 -10.28
N ARG A 244 -1.94 -21.46 -10.78
CA ARG A 244 -2.48 -22.49 -11.70
C ARG A 244 -1.68 -22.63 -12.99
N ARG A 245 -1.29 -21.53 -13.59
CA ARG A 245 -0.53 -21.56 -14.86
C ARG A 245 0.87 -22.15 -14.67
N HIS A 246 1.50 -21.89 -13.56
CA HIS A 246 2.85 -22.38 -13.27
C HIS A 246 2.83 -23.82 -12.75
N GLY A 247 1.85 -24.22 -11.96
CA GLY A 247 1.68 -25.61 -11.52
C GLY A 247 1.34 -26.59 -12.66
N ALA A 248 0.63 -26.13 -13.69
CA ALA A 248 0.34 -26.96 -14.88
C ALA A 248 1.60 -27.17 -15.75
N ALA A 249 2.49 -26.18 -15.82
CA ALA A 249 3.74 -26.28 -16.59
C ALA A 249 4.72 -27.29 -15.96
N SER A 250 4.90 -27.26 -14.64
CA SER A 250 5.77 -28.22 -13.94
C SER A 250 5.29 -29.66 -14.02
N SER A 251 3.97 -29.88 -14.07
CA SER A 251 3.38 -31.22 -14.22
C SER A 251 3.54 -31.81 -15.63
N GLN A 252 3.65 -30.99 -16.66
CA GLN A 252 3.93 -31.44 -18.03
C GLN A 252 5.41 -31.79 -18.19
N GLU A 253 6.32 -30.97 -17.68
CA GLU A 253 7.76 -31.18 -17.74
C GLU A 253 8.18 -32.48 -17.01
N SER A 254 7.61 -32.73 -15.80
CA SER A 254 7.83 -33.98 -15.07
C SER A 254 7.31 -35.23 -15.81
N ARG A 255 6.27 -35.11 -16.64
CA ARG A 255 5.75 -36.23 -17.44
C ARG A 255 6.60 -36.52 -18.67
N GLU A 256 7.21 -35.52 -19.30
CA GLU A 256 8.12 -35.71 -20.44
C GLU A 256 9.44 -36.35 -20.00
N HIS A 257 9.98 -36.01 -18.81
CA HIS A 257 11.18 -36.66 -18.27
C HIS A 257 10.99 -38.10 -17.81
N VAL A 258 9.78 -38.56 -17.54
CA VAL A 258 9.47 -39.97 -17.16
C VAL A 258 9.28 -40.84 -18.41
N LEU A 259 9.10 -40.27 -19.58
CA LEU A 259 8.85 -40.99 -20.83
C LEU A 259 10.10 -41.13 -21.73
N VAL A 260 11.24 -40.61 -21.32
CA VAL A 260 12.56 -40.81 -21.92
C VAL A 260 13.42 -41.74 -21.05
#